data_4730a4ad05d1d02a40046aa23289f74e
#
_entry.id   4730a4ad05d1d02a40046aa23289f74e
#
_cell.length_a   1.000
_cell.length_b   1.000
_cell.length_c   1.000
_cell.angle_alpha   90.00
_cell.angle_beta   90.00
_cell.angle_gamma   90.00
#
_symmetry.space_group_name_H-M   'P 1'
#
loop_
_entity.id
_entity.type
_entity.pdbx_description
1 polymer ?
#
loop_
_entity_poly.entity_id
_entity_poly.type
_entity_poly.pdbx_seq_one_letter_code
_entity_poly.pdbx_strand_id
1 'polypeptide(L)'
;SHMLPEEARREILDDVAAQLGEFSSLIGDLVQLSREDAPPPRPEYFDLSDAVSKAVERGRRRGPNLEFDVHLESHLVLGDEATLERAVTNLLDNAVKFSPAGGTVTVSMEGDTVVVSDEGPGIAEADLPYIFDRFYRSDRARNTPGTGLGLSIVAHTVTSHQGWIKASRAPSGGAMFTIYLPRAEPPVEEPTVSS
;
A
#
# COMPACT_ATOMS: atom_id res chain seq x y z
N SER A 1 4.88 26.71 39.52
CA SER A 1 4.67 26.28 38.13
C SER A 1 5.66 25.19 37.79
N HIS A 2 5.22 23.95 37.83
CA HIS A 2 6.05 22.80 37.40
C HIS A 2 5.95 22.78 35.87
N MET A 3 6.91 23.38 35.19
CA MET A 3 7.10 23.15 33.75
C MET A 3 7.77 21.77 33.62
N LEU A 4 7.20 20.91 32.79
CA LEU A 4 7.79 19.64 32.39
C LEU A 4 9.16 19.91 31.75
N PRO A 5 10.17 19.06 32.01
CA PRO A 5 11.47 19.13 31.32
C PRO A 5 11.24 19.12 29.80
N GLU A 6 12.11 19.80 29.06
CA GLU A 6 11.95 19.98 27.59
C GLU A 6 11.96 18.65 26.85
N GLU A 7 12.71 17.66 27.32
CA GLU A 7 12.74 16.28 26.82
C GLU A 7 11.38 15.59 27.00
N ALA A 8 10.79 15.65 28.20
CA ALA A 8 9.47 15.05 28.46
C ALA A 8 8.34 15.71 27.64
N ARG A 9 8.48 17.01 27.35
CA ARG A 9 7.53 17.73 26.51
C ARG A 9 7.64 17.31 25.04
N ARG A 10 8.86 17.05 24.56
CA ARG A 10 9.11 16.56 23.21
C ARG A 10 8.58 15.12 23.04
N GLU A 11 8.85 14.24 24.01
CA GLU A 11 8.35 12.87 24.04
C GLU A 11 6.80 12.81 24.00
N ILE A 12 6.12 13.64 24.79
CA ILE A 12 4.66 13.77 24.76
C ILE A 12 4.15 14.27 23.41
N LEU A 13 4.84 15.24 22.80
CA LEU A 13 4.44 15.77 21.49
C LEU A 13 4.63 14.72 20.38
N ASP A 14 5.70 13.94 20.43
CA ASP A 14 5.96 12.86 19.50
C ASP A 14 4.92 11.74 19.65
N ASP A 15 4.56 11.38 20.88
CA ASP A 15 3.48 10.41 21.16
C ASP A 15 2.11 10.90 20.65
N VAL A 16 1.78 12.16 20.88
CA VAL A 16 0.53 12.76 20.40
C VAL A 16 0.50 12.81 18.87
N ALA A 17 1.61 13.17 18.24
CA ALA A 17 1.72 13.18 16.78
C ALA A 17 1.56 11.77 16.18
N ALA A 18 2.14 10.75 16.82
CA ALA A 18 1.98 9.35 16.43
C ALA A 18 0.51 8.89 16.55
N GLN A 19 -0.16 9.20 17.67
CA GLN A 19 -1.57 8.87 17.87
C GLN A 19 -2.49 9.59 16.88
N LEU A 20 -2.25 10.87 16.58
CA LEU A 20 -3.00 11.60 15.56
C LEU A 20 -2.80 10.99 14.17
N GLY A 21 -1.61 10.51 13.86
CA GLY A 21 -1.31 9.77 12.63
C GLY A 21 -2.13 8.48 12.52
N GLU A 22 -2.21 7.70 13.61
CA GLU A 22 -3.04 6.49 13.69
C GLU A 22 -4.53 6.80 13.51
N PHE A 23 -5.07 7.80 14.19
CA PHE A 23 -6.46 8.21 14.03
C PHE A 23 -6.78 8.66 12.60
N SER A 24 -5.88 9.41 11.97
CA SER A 24 -6.04 9.84 10.58
C SER A 24 -6.05 8.65 9.61
N SER A 25 -5.20 7.66 9.86
CA SER A 25 -5.18 6.41 9.09
C SER A 25 -6.49 5.63 9.27
N LEU A 26 -6.96 5.46 10.53
CA LEU A 26 -8.22 4.81 10.86
C LEU A 26 -9.41 5.47 10.18
N ILE A 27 -9.51 6.79 10.25
CA ILE A 27 -10.60 7.54 9.59
C ILE A 27 -10.53 7.33 8.08
N GLY A 28 -9.35 7.38 7.50
CA GLY A 28 -9.14 7.11 6.09
C GLY A 28 -9.58 5.70 5.69
N ASP A 29 -9.26 4.69 6.50
CA ASP A 29 -9.65 3.29 6.30
C ASP A 29 -11.16 3.09 6.45
N LEU A 30 -11.79 3.73 7.45
CA LEU A 30 -13.24 3.72 7.66
C LEU A 30 -14.00 4.39 6.52
N VAL A 31 -13.51 5.53 6.01
CA VAL A 31 -14.09 6.19 4.84
C VAL A 31 -14.00 5.28 3.60
N GLN A 32 -12.91 4.56 3.43
CA GLN A 32 -12.77 3.59 2.35
C GLN A 32 -13.79 2.45 2.48
N LEU A 33 -13.91 1.86 3.67
CA LEU A 33 -14.92 0.81 3.94
C LEU A 33 -16.36 1.30 3.70
N SER A 34 -16.65 2.57 4.06
CA SER A 34 -17.96 3.18 3.78
C SER A 34 -18.21 3.42 2.29
N ARG A 35 -17.15 3.56 1.49
CA ARG A 35 -17.25 3.71 0.02
C ARG A 35 -17.41 2.40 -0.72
N GLU A 36 -17.16 1.25 -0.06
CA GLU A 36 -17.44 -0.07 -0.66
C GLU A 36 -18.91 -0.24 -1.04
N ASP A 37 -19.83 0.45 -0.34
CA ASP A 37 -21.27 0.47 -0.63
C ASP A 37 -21.68 1.61 -1.60
N ALA A 38 -20.76 2.53 -1.94
CA ALA A 38 -21.02 3.60 -2.90
C ALA A 38 -20.82 3.13 -4.33
N PRO A 39 -21.59 3.66 -5.31
CA PRO A 39 -21.32 3.34 -6.71
C PRO A 39 -19.86 3.71 -7.04
N PRO A 40 -19.11 2.79 -7.67
CA PRO A 40 -17.73 3.05 -8.01
C PRO A 40 -17.63 4.31 -8.90
N PRO A 41 -16.57 5.13 -8.72
CA PRO A 41 -16.30 6.21 -9.64
C PRO A 41 -16.20 5.64 -11.07
N ARG A 42 -16.48 6.46 -12.08
CA ARG A 42 -16.36 6.01 -13.47
C ARG A 42 -14.92 5.55 -13.69
N PRO A 43 -14.71 4.30 -14.15
CA PRO A 43 -13.38 3.83 -14.42
C PRO A 43 -12.77 4.62 -15.58
N GLU A 44 -11.51 5.01 -15.42
CA GLU A 44 -10.73 5.74 -16.41
C GLU A 44 -9.50 4.93 -16.82
N TYR A 45 -9.00 5.16 -18.04
CA TYR A 45 -7.74 4.59 -18.47
C TYR A 45 -6.58 5.42 -17.93
N PHE A 46 -5.65 4.79 -17.25
CA PHE A 46 -4.44 5.46 -16.76
C PHE A 46 -3.25 4.50 -16.72
N ASP A 47 -2.04 5.05 -16.67
CA ASP A 47 -0.83 4.26 -16.50
C ASP A 47 -0.63 3.96 -15.01
N LEU A 48 -0.65 2.68 -14.66
CA LEU A 48 -0.45 2.22 -13.28
C LEU A 48 0.93 2.64 -12.72
N SER A 49 1.94 2.78 -13.59
CA SER A 49 3.27 3.23 -13.16
C SER A 49 3.27 4.60 -12.51
N ASP A 50 2.35 5.50 -12.91
CA ASP A 50 2.20 6.82 -12.31
C ASP A 50 1.65 6.72 -10.88
N ALA A 51 0.63 5.88 -10.65
CA ALA A 51 0.07 5.65 -9.33
C ALA A 51 1.10 4.98 -8.40
N VAL A 52 1.85 3.99 -8.89
CA VAL A 52 2.93 3.33 -8.14
C VAL A 52 4.06 4.32 -7.81
N SER A 53 4.46 5.15 -8.76
CA SER A 53 5.50 6.17 -8.55
C SER A 53 5.10 7.17 -7.45
N LYS A 54 3.85 7.66 -7.45
CA LYS A 54 3.32 8.53 -6.39
C LYS A 54 3.34 7.85 -5.01
N ALA A 55 2.97 6.57 -4.96
CA ALA A 55 3.03 5.79 -3.73
C ALA A 55 4.47 5.61 -3.22
N VAL A 56 5.43 5.33 -4.10
CA VAL A 56 6.87 5.23 -3.78
C VAL A 56 7.40 6.55 -3.19
N GLU A 57 7.07 7.68 -3.81
CA GLU A 57 7.46 9.00 -3.29
C GLU A 57 6.96 9.25 -1.87
N ARG A 58 5.74 8.78 -1.54
CA ARG A 58 5.21 8.84 -0.18
C ARG A 58 5.96 7.90 0.76
N GLY A 59 6.24 6.67 0.31
CA GLY A 59 7.02 5.68 1.07
C GLY A 59 8.41 6.21 1.44
N ARG A 60 9.13 6.81 0.49
CA ARG A 60 10.45 7.43 0.72
C ARG A 60 10.42 8.52 1.80
N ARG A 61 9.36 9.35 1.82
CA ARG A 61 9.21 10.38 2.85
C ARG A 61 8.91 9.81 4.24
N ARG A 62 8.23 8.66 4.31
CA ARG A 62 7.91 7.98 5.58
C ARG A 62 9.04 7.13 6.11
N GLY A 63 9.85 6.57 5.23
CA GLY A 63 11.01 5.75 5.56
C GLY A 63 12.33 6.38 5.09
N PRO A 64 12.75 7.54 5.63
CA PRO A 64 13.94 8.27 5.15
C PRO A 64 15.25 7.50 5.38
N ASN A 65 15.25 6.47 6.22
CA ASN A 65 16.40 5.62 6.52
C ASN A 65 16.38 4.29 5.73
N LEU A 66 15.47 4.14 4.77
CA LEU A 66 15.37 2.96 3.92
C LEU A 66 15.82 3.28 2.49
N GLU A 67 16.39 2.30 1.83
CA GLU A 67 16.64 2.35 0.40
C GLU A 67 15.42 1.87 -0.37
N PHE A 68 15.13 2.49 -1.52
CA PHE A 68 14.05 2.10 -2.41
C PHE A 68 14.63 1.77 -3.78
N ASP A 69 14.63 0.48 -4.10
CA ASP A 69 14.99 -0.04 -5.41
C ASP A 69 13.72 -0.16 -6.27
N VAL A 70 13.63 0.64 -7.33
CA VAL A 70 12.36 0.85 -8.06
C VAL A 70 12.57 0.65 -9.55
N HIS A 71 11.84 -0.32 -10.12
CA HIS A 71 11.82 -0.64 -11.54
C HIS A 71 10.38 -0.69 -12.03
N LEU A 72 9.94 0.31 -12.78
CA LEU A 72 8.55 0.44 -13.24
C LEU A 72 8.50 0.38 -14.77
N GLU A 73 7.63 -0.49 -15.27
CA GLU A 73 7.22 -0.53 -16.66
C GLU A 73 5.82 0.08 -16.82
N SER A 74 5.56 0.71 -17.95
CA SER A 74 4.24 1.26 -18.27
C SER A 74 3.20 0.15 -18.38
N HIS A 75 2.09 0.30 -17.67
CA HIS A 75 1.00 -0.65 -17.65
C HIS A 75 -0.35 0.05 -17.61
N LEU A 76 -1.03 0.06 -18.76
CA LEU A 76 -2.35 0.69 -18.88
C LEU A 76 -3.41 -0.16 -18.20
N VAL A 77 -4.17 0.44 -17.30
CA VAL A 77 -5.29 -0.18 -16.59
C VAL A 77 -6.56 0.65 -16.75
N LEU A 78 -7.71 0.01 -16.57
CA LEU A 78 -9.01 0.66 -16.49
C LEU A 78 -9.51 0.58 -15.06
N GLY A 79 -9.68 1.71 -14.39
CA GLY A 79 -10.08 1.71 -12.99
C GLY A 79 -10.08 3.08 -12.34
N ASP A 80 -9.93 3.08 -11.02
CA ASP A 80 -9.78 4.29 -10.20
C ASP A 80 -8.32 4.41 -9.73
N GLU A 81 -7.59 5.36 -10.32
CA GLU A 81 -6.18 5.63 -10.02
C GLU A 81 -5.96 5.89 -8.52
N ALA A 82 -6.84 6.67 -7.89
CA ALA A 82 -6.68 7.06 -6.49
C ALA A 82 -6.79 5.86 -5.53
N THR A 83 -7.69 4.91 -5.82
CA THR A 83 -7.83 3.71 -5.00
C THR A 83 -6.67 2.74 -5.20
N LEU A 84 -6.15 2.60 -6.42
CA LEU A 84 -4.97 1.78 -6.71
C LEU A 84 -3.69 2.39 -6.14
N GLU A 85 -3.49 3.72 -6.26
CA GLU A 85 -2.39 4.42 -5.58
C GLU A 85 -2.40 4.17 -4.07
N ARG A 86 -3.59 4.24 -3.45
CA ARG A 86 -3.75 3.97 -2.02
C ARG A 86 -3.45 2.50 -1.66
N ALA A 87 -3.87 1.55 -2.50
CA ALA A 87 -3.58 0.13 -2.28
C ALA A 87 -2.05 -0.10 -2.26
N VAL A 88 -1.32 0.44 -3.23
CA VAL A 88 0.15 0.36 -3.25
C VAL A 88 0.76 1.10 -2.06
N THR A 89 0.23 2.26 -1.68
CA THR A 89 0.67 2.99 -0.48
C THR A 89 0.56 2.13 0.78
N ASN A 90 -0.54 1.38 0.96
CA ASN A 90 -0.71 0.47 2.09
C ASN A 90 0.34 -0.64 2.12
N LEU A 91 0.74 -1.19 0.97
CA LEU A 91 1.84 -2.16 0.91
C LEU A 91 3.18 -1.52 1.28
N LEU A 92 3.45 -0.33 0.77
CA LEU A 92 4.69 0.40 1.07
C LEU A 92 4.76 0.85 2.54
N ASP A 93 3.63 1.24 3.14
CA ASP A 93 3.56 1.55 4.56
C ASP A 93 3.90 0.32 5.43
N ASN A 94 3.44 -0.86 5.02
CA ASN A 94 3.84 -2.10 5.67
C ASN A 94 5.34 -2.37 5.49
N ALA A 95 5.87 -2.23 4.27
CA ALA A 95 7.29 -2.41 3.99
C ALA A 95 8.15 -1.46 4.84
N VAL A 96 7.82 -0.17 4.88
CA VAL A 96 8.51 0.84 5.71
C VAL A 96 8.45 0.48 7.21
N LYS A 97 7.28 0.04 7.66
CA LYS A 97 7.05 -0.28 9.07
C LYS A 97 7.84 -1.49 9.57
N PHE A 98 8.00 -2.50 8.73
CA PHE A 98 8.59 -3.78 9.12
C PHE A 98 10.04 -3.96 8.67
N SER A 99 10.55 -3.13 7.75
CA SER A 99 11.95 -3.16 7.35
C SER A 99 12.89 -2.72 8.47
N PRO A 100 14.08 -3.34 8.61
CA PRO A 100 15.10 -2.86 9.50
C PRO A 100 15.66 -1.51 9.00
N ALA A 101 16.22 -0.72 9.90
CA ALA A 101 16.90 0.52 9.53
C ALA A 101 18.04 0.24 8.54
N GLY A 102 18.13 0.99 7.46
CA GLY A 102 19.08 0.78 6.36
C GLY A 102 18.71 -0.37 5.42
N GLY A 103 17.55 -1.00 5.61
CA GLY A 103 17.06 -2.03 4.71
C GLY A 103 16.53 -1.48 3.39
N THR A 104 16.31 -2.38 2.44
CA THR A 104 15.84 -2.07 1.08
C THR A 104 14.38 -2.48 0.91
N VAL A 105 13.58 -1.58 0.35
CA VAL A 105 12.24 -1.86 -0.17
C VAL A 105 12.33 -1.91 -1.69
N THR A 106 12.01 -3.05 -2.29
CA THR A 106 12.02 -3.22 -3.74
C THR A 106 10.60 -3.10 -4.28
N VAL A 107 10.44 -2.31 -5.33
CA VAL A 107 9.18 -2.16 -6.06
C VAL A 107 9.45 -2.40 -7.53
N SER A 108 8.82 -3.42 -8.09
CA SER A 108 8.95 -3.70 -9.52
C SER A 108 7.59 -3.86 -10.19
N MET A 109 7.53 -3.42 -11.44
CA MET A 109 6.41 -3.66 -12.34
C MET A 109 6.96 -4.32 -13.59
N GLU A 110 6.47 -5.51 -13.88
CA GLU A 110 6.83 -6.28 -15.07
C GLU A 110 5.58 -6.98 -15.61
N GLY A 111 5.30 -6.75 -16.88
CA GLY A 111 4.08 -7.24 -17.51
C GLY A 111 2.83 -6.71 -16.78
N ASP A 112 1.98 -7.62 -16.31
CA ASP A 112 0.72 -7.30 -15.64
C ASP A 112 0.83 -7.38 -14.10
N THR A 113 2.05 -7.39 -13.55
CA THR A 113 2.28 -7.57 -12.12
C THR A 113 3.02 -6.39 -11.49
N VAL A 114 2.63 -6.06 -10.26
CA VAL A 114 3.33 -5.15 -9.34
C VAL A 114 3.83 -5.97 -8.17
N VAL A 115 5.12 -5.90 -7.87
CA VAL A 115 5.73 -6.58 -6.73
C VAL A 115 6.29 -5.57 -5.76
N VAL A 116 5.94 -5.71 -4.49
CA VAL A 116 6.54 -4.95 -3.39
C VAL A 116 7.15 -5.94 -2.43
N SER A 117 8.45 -5.81 -2.16
CA SER A 117 9.14 -6.66 -1.19
C SER A 117 9.99 -5.85 -0.23
N ASP A 118 10.18 -6.39 0.97
CA ASP A 118 10.94 -5.79 2.04
C ASP A 118 12.02 -6.75 2.60
N GLU A 119 12.86 -6.24 3.46
CA GLU A 119 13.87 -7.00 4.21
C GLU A 119 13.50 -7.20 5.68
N GLY A 120 12.22 -7.09 6.00
CA GLY A 120 11.69 -7.32 7.34
C GLY A 120 11.71 -8.79 7.79
N PRO A 121 11.02 -9.11 8.87
CA PRO A 121 11.00 -10.48 9.43
C PRO A 121 10.18 -11.47 8.58
N GLY A 122 9.53 -10.99 7.52
CA GLY A 122 8.63 -11.79 6.69
C GLY A 122 7.31 -12.12 7.39
N ILE A 123 6.50 -12.95 6.70
CA ILE A 123 5.19 -13.40 7.17
C ILE A 123 5.32 -14.88 7.56
N ALA A 124 4.83 -15.26 8.74
CA ALA A 124 4.79 -16.65 9.14
C ALA A 124 3.79 -17.44 8.27
N GLU A 125 4.09 -18.67 7.93
CA GLU A 125 3.20 -19.51 7.11
C GLU A 125 1.81 -19.66 7.71
N ALA A 126 1.72 -19.72 9.05
CA ALA A 126 0.45 -19.80 9.76
C ALA A 126 -0.42 -18.53 9.60
N ASP A 127 0.21 -17.37 9.35
CA ASP A 127 -0.49 -16.09 9.20
C ASP A 127 -0.97 -15.85 7.76
N LEU A 128 -0.30 -16.45 6.76
CA LEU A 128 -0.58 -16.23 5.33
C LEU A 128 -2.06 -16.36 4.94
N PRO A 129 -2.83 -17.33 5.44
CA PRO A 129 -4.25 -17.45 5.10
C PRO A 129 -5.12 -16.29 5.59
N TYR A 130 -4.66 -15.55 6.60
CA TYR A 130 -5.47 -14.57 7.34
C TYR A 130 -5.03 -13.12 7.16
N ILE A 131 -3.85 -12.87 6.57
CA ILE A 131 -3.27 -11.51 6.52
C ILE A 131 -4.14 -10.50 5.73
N PHE A 132 -5.02 -10.97 4.87
CA PHE A 132 -5.96 -10.15 4.12
C PHE A 132 -7.33 -10.01 4.80
N ASP A 133 -7.53 -10.66 5.96
CA ASP A 133 -8.76 -10.51 6.74
C ASP A 133 -8.79 -9.15 7.43
N ARG A 134 -9.97 -8.57 7.56
CA ARG A 134 -10.16 -7.29 8.26
C ARG A 134 -9.79 -7.42 9.73
N PHE A 135 -9.04 -6.44 10.23
CA PHE A 135 -8.55 -6.38 11.62
C PHE A 135 -7.57 -7.48 12.01
N TYR A 136 -7.15 -8.33 11.06
CA TYR A 136 -6.15 -9.34 11.35
C TYR A 136 -4.79 -8.71 11.63
N ARG A 137 -4.14 -9.17 12.69
CA ARG A 137 -2.79 -8.78 13.09
C ARG A 137 -2.07 -10.00 13.63
N SER A 138 -0.92 -10.32 13.06
CA SER A 138 -0.07 -11.39 13.59
C SER A 138 0.40 -11.05 15.00
N ASP A 139 0.78 -12.06 15.79
CA ASP A 139 1.29 -11.84 17.15
C ASP A 139 2.50 -10.90 17.18
N ARG A 140 3.36 -10.97 16.17
CA ARG A 140 4.51 -10.06 16.01
C ARG A 140 4.09 -8.61 15.74
N ALA A 141 3.00 -8.41 15.06
CA ALA A 141 2.49 -7.08 14.70
C ALA A 141 1.63 -6.44 15.82
N ARG A 142 1.23 -7.17 16.84
CA ARG A 142 0.35 -6.65 17.92
C ARG A 142 0.95 -5.47 18.68
N ASN A 143 2.26 -5.46 18.85
CA ASN A 143 2.98 -4.38 19.54
C ASN A 143 3.42 -3.22 18.63
N THR A 144 3.04 -3.26 17.35
CA THR A 144 3.41 -2.24 16.38
C THR A 144 2.15 -1.46 15.99
N PRO A 145 2.14 -0.11 15.90
CA PRO A 145 0.95 0.67 15.54
C PRO A 145 0.27 0.16 14.25
N GLY A 146 -1.06 0.15 14.20
CA GLY A 146 -1.81 -0.18 12.99
C GLY A 146 -3.15 -0.84 13.24
N THR A 147 -4.06 -0.69 12.30
CA THR A 147 -5.49 -1.04 12.39
C THR A 147 -5.81 -2.48 11.97
N GLY A 148 -4.93 -3.12 11.19
CA GLY A 148 -5.22 -4.40 10.55
C GLY A 148 -6.16 -4.28 9.34
N LEU A 149 -6.41 -3.08 8.83
CA LEU A 149 -7.28 -2.84 7.67
C LEU A 149 -6.51 -2.69 6.35
N GLY A 150 -5.24 -2.26 6.39
CA GLY A 150 -4.47 -1.93 5.20
C GLY A 150 -4.44 -3.04 4.15
N LEU A 151 -4.09 -4.28 4.53
CA LEU A 151 -4.01 -5.40 3.59
C LEU A 151 -5.38 -5.85 3.09
N SER A 152 -6.43 -5.79 3.91
CA SER A 152 -7.80 -6.10 3.45
C SER A 152 -8.30 -5.07 2.44
N ILE A 153 -7.96 -3.80 2.60
CA ILE A 153 -8.23 -2.74 1.62
C ILE A 153 -7.51 -3.03 0.30
N VAL A 154 -6.22 -3.43 0.36
CA VAL A 154 -5.47 -3.82 -0.84
C VAL A 154 -6.17 -4.96 -1.58
N ALA A 155 -6.51 -6.03 -0.85
CA ALA A 155 -7.18 -7.20 -1.46
C ALA A 155 -8.52 -6.83 -2.09
N HIS A 156 -9.34 -6.03 -1.41
CA HIS A 156 -10.62 -5.56 -1.94
C HIS A 156 -10.41 -4.68 -3.20
N THR A 157 -9.51 -3.70 -3.13
CA THR A 157 -9.22 -2.81 -4.27
C THR A 157 -8.75 -3.60 -5.49
N VAL A 158 -7.80 -4.51 -5.31
CA VAL A 158 -7.25 -5.31 -6.41
C VAL A 158 -8.35 -6.21 -7.02
N THR A 159 -9.17 -6.84 -6.18
CA THR A 159 -10.28 -7.69 -6.64
C THR A 159 -11.34 -6.89 -7.38
N SER A 160 -11.68 -5.68 -6.93
CA SER A 160 -12.64 -4.81 -7.63
C SER A 160 -12.15 -4.34 -9.00
N HIS A 161 -10.82 -4.38 -9.23
CA HIS A 161 -10.17 -4.13 -10.51
C HIS A 161 -9.86 -5.43 -11.29
N GLN A 162 -10.57 -6.53 -11.00
CA GLN A 162 -10.43 -7.83 -11.66
C GLN A 162 -9.04 -8.46 -11.53
N GLY A 163 -8.27 -8.01 -10.55
CA GLY A 163 -6.95 -8.53 -10.22
C GLY A 163 -6.95 -9.53 -9.08
N TRP A 164 -5.76 -9.93 -8.67
CA TRP A 164 -5.53 -10.71 -7.46
C TRP A 164 -4.26 -10.25 -6.75
N ILE A 165 -4.18 -10.51 -5.45
CA ILE A 165 -3.00 -10.30 -4.64
C ILE A 165 -2.55 -11.59 -3.97
N LYS A 166 -1.23 -11.77 -3.87
CA LYS A 166 -0.61 -12.89 -3.17
C LYS A 166 0.51 -12.38 -2.28
N ALA A 167 0.63 -12.96 -1.10
CA ALA A 167 1.78 -12.75 -0.23
C ALA A 167 2.66 -14.00 -0.20
N SER A 168 3.95 -13.79 -0.09
CA SER A 168 4.96 -14.83 0.03
C SER A 168 6.18 -14.30 0.79
N ARG A 169 7.15 -15.17 1.01
CA ARG A 169 8.45 -14.76 1.56
C ARG A 169 9.33 -14.22 0.46
N ALA A 170 9.95 -13.05 0.70
CA ALA A 170 10.94 -12.49 -0.21
C ALA A 170 12.25 -13.33 -0.22
N PRO A 171 13.03 -13.32 -1.30
CA PRO A 171 14.35 -13.95 -1.32
C PRO A 171 15.30 -13.43 -0.23
N SER A 172 15.16 -12.16 0.15
CA SER A 172 15.85 -11.52 1.27
C SER A 172 15.44 -12.05 2.65
N GLY A 173 14.33 -12.80 2.73
CA GLY A 173 13.74 -13.30 3.98
C GLY A 173 12.56 -12.47 4.49
N GLY A 174 12.34 -11.27 3.96
CA GLY A 174 11.23 -10.38 4.29
C GLY A 174 9.89 -10.82 3.68
N ALA A 175 8.93 -9.90 3.64
CA ALA A 175 7.66 -10.13 2.98
C ALA A 175 7.72 -9.71 1.50
N MET A 176 6.96 -10.40 0.66
CA MET A 176 6.77 -10.06 -0.74
C MET A 176 5.28 -10.15 -1.08
N PHE A 177 4.75 -9.07 -1.62
CA PHE A 177 3.39 -8.97 -2.11
C PHE A 177 3.41 -8.82 -3.63
N THR A 178 2.66 -9.67 -4.31
CA THR A 178 2.49 -9.63 -5.76
C THR A 178 1.05 -9.29 -6.07
N ILE A 179 0.83 -8.20 -6.78
CA ILE A 179 -0.47 -7.78 -7.33
C ILE A 179 -0.46 -8.09 -8.82
N TYR A 180 -1.52 -8.70 -9.30
CA TYR A 180 -1.84 -8.81 -10.72
C TYR A 180 -3.00 -7.88 -11.03
N LEU A 181 -2.88 -7.11 -12.10
CA LEU A 181 -3.95 -6.28 -12.65
C LEU A 181 -4.00 -6.47 -14.16
N PRO A 182 -5.17 -6.80 -14.73
CA PRO A 182 -5.26 -7.03 -16.17
C PRO A 182 -4.96 -5.75 -16.94
N ARG A 183 -4.19 -5.89 -18.02
CA ARG A 183 -3.94 -4.79 -18.95
C ARG A 183 -5.24 -4.39 -19.64
N ALA A 184 -5.49 -3.09 -19.70
CA ALA A 184 -6.59 -2.54 -20.45
C ALA A 184 -6.15 -2.12 -21.85
N GLU A 185 -6.99 -2.36 -22.83
CA GLU A 185 -6.83 -1.83 -24.18
C GLU A 185 -7.79 -0.66 -24.36
N PRO A 186 -7.32 0.55 -24.71
CA PRO A 186 -8.22 1.65 -24.99
C PRO A 186 -9.10 1.31 -26.21
N PRO A 187 -10.36 1.78 -26.23
CA PRO A 187 -11.22 1.57 -27.38
C PRO A 187 -10.54 2.09 -28.64
N VAL A 188 -10.53 1.28 -29.70
CA VAL A 188 -10.05 1.71 -31.01
C VAL A 188 -10.99 2.81 -31.50
N GLU A 189 -10.48 4.05 -31.64
CA GLU A 189 -11.25 5.11 -32.30
C GLU A 189 -11.51 4.66 -33.75
N GLU A 190 -12.76 4.31 -34.06
CA GLU A 190 -13.16 4.11 -35.45
C GLU A 190 -12.94 5.45 -36.17
N PRO A 191 -12.25 5.45 -37.33
CA PRO A 191 -12.05 6.69 -38.07
C PRO A 191 -13.43 7.22 -38.47
N THR A 192 -13.75 8.40 -37.98
CA THR A 192 -14.96 9.16 -38.38
C THR A 192 -14.92 9.33 -39.90
N VAL A 193 -15.68 8.53 -40.63
CA VAL A 193 -15.89 8.70 -42.05
C VAL A 193 -16.70 9.99 -42.19
N SER A 194 -16.03 11.11 -42.51
CA SER A 194 -16.65 12.38 -42.90
C SER A 194 -17.32 12.16 -44.27
N SER A 195 -18.63 12.17 -44.25
CA SER A 195 -19.45 12.20 -45.49
C SER A 195 -19.55 13.62 -46.03
#